data_919c6041748033926eadab333b44f116
#
_entry.id   919c6041748033926eadab333b44f116
#
_cell.length_a   1.000
_cell.length_b   1.000
_cell.length_c   1.000
_cell.angle_alpha   90.00
_cell.angle_beta   90.00
_cell.angle_gamma   90.00
#
_symmetry.space_group_name_H-M   'P 1'
#
loop_
_entity.id
_entity.type
_entity.pdbx_description
1 polymer ?
#
loop_
_entity_poly.entity_id
_entity_poly.type
_entity_poly.pdbx_seq_one_letter_code
_entity_poly.pdbx_strand_id
1 'polypeptide(L)'
;SSAASDVYKRQMYNFGLVNLSLVRPKIDWPSEKAEAVSVDALPIIKNAKCYDTLKEALVGVQYSYAFTARSREMDKKEITNEEVVKKIVLNENQNSNVAVVFGGEQSGLTNDDISLVSECVSIQTDNLFSSLNLSHAVTVFCHSLFALQNSERNNEIRKGETRAVDHSKLHHFFDHLEHELDVRGFFEPIEKKPSMLIKLRNIFHRAELSEREIASLRGVLTSLTKYKEKQEK
;
A
#
# COMPACT_ATOMS: atom_id res chain seq x y z
N SER A 1 24.54 19.42 5.78
CA SER A 1 24.56 20.30 4.59
C SER A 1 23.12 20.66 4.20
N SER A 2 22.89 21.94 3.79
CA SER A 2 21.55 22.41 3.42
C SER A 2 20.91 21.63 2.28
N ALA A 3 21.70 21.11 1.34
CA ALA A 3 21.23 20.36 0.18
C ALA A 3 20.54 19.02 0.52
N ALA A 4 21.00 18.31 1.54
CA ALA A 4 20.39 17.04 1.91
C ALA A 4 19.03 17.23 2.60
N SER A 5 18.87 18.31 3.37
CA SER A 5 17.60 18.60 4.01
C SER A 5 16.48 18.94 3.01
N ASP A 6 16.82 19.43 1.83
CA ASP A 6 15.87 19.82 0.79
C ASP A 6 15.40 18.59 -0.03
N VAL A 7 16.25 17.57 -0.14
CA VAL A 7 15.94 16.33 -0.88
C VAL A 7 14.81 15.54 -0.20
N TYR A 8 14.88 15.29 1.12
CA TYR A 8 13.83 14.47 1.77
C TYR A 8 12.47 15.17 1.87
N LYS A 9 12.44 16.52 1.91
CA LYS A 9 11.18 17.28 1.89
C LYS A 9 10.42 17.08 0.58
N ARG A 10 11.13 17.15 -0.55
CA ARG A 10 10.58 16.87 -1.87
C ARG A 10 10.08 15.42 -1.97
N GLN A 11 10.84 14.49 -1.40
CA GLN A 11 10.44 13.08 -1.35
C GLN A 11 9.18 12.87 -0.51
N MET A 12 9.07 13.48 0.67
CA MET A 12 7.86 13.43 1.48
C MET A 12 6.64 13.94 0.69
N TYR A 13 6.80 15.07 0.00
CA TYR A 13 5.72 15.67 -0.80
C TYR A 13 5.28 14.79 -1.96
N ASN A 14 6.23 14.13 -2.65
CA ASN A 14 5.93 13.18 -3.73
C ASN A 14 5.02 12.04 -3.28
N PHE A 15 5.06 11.68 -2.00
CA PHE A 15 4.25 10.62 -1.40
C PHE A 15 3.13 11.14 -0.50
N GLY A 16 2.78 12.43 -0.62
CA GLY A 16 1.63 13.03 0.07
C GLY A 16 1.83 13.29 1.55
N LEU A 17 3.05 13.17 2.09
CA LEU A 17 3.37 13.48 3.49
C LEU A 17 3.73 14.95 3.62
N VAL A 18 2.93 15.70 4.39
CA VAL A 18 3.06 17.15 4.51
C VAL A 18 3.46 17.64 5.90
N ASN A 19 3.37 16.78 6.91
CA ASN A 19 3.68 17.14 8.30
C ASN A 19 5.15 16.86 8.63
N LEU A 20 5.93 17.91 8.84
CA LEU A 20 7.33 17.82 9.21
C LEU A 20 7.57 18.49 10.56
N SER A 21 8.28 17.78 11.44
CA SER A 21 8.80 18.33 12.69
C SER A 21 10.33 18.28 12.70
N LEU A 22 10.96 19.36 13.03
CA LEU A 22 12.42 19.50 13.12
C LEU A 22 12.80 19.64 14.60
N VAL A 23 13.71 18.79 15.06
CA VAL A 23 14.23 18.83 16.42
C VAL A 23 15.67 19.32 16.39
N ARG A 24 15.95 20.42 17.08
CA ARG A 24 17.29 21.05 17.15
C ARG A 24 17.89 21.29 15.76
N PRO A 25 17.21 21.97 14.82
CA PRO A 25 17.78 22.28 13.54
C PRO A 25 19.05 23.11 13.71
N LYS A 26 20.13 22.76 12.97
CA LYS A 26 21.42 23.46 13.05
C LYS A 26 21.43 24.86 12.41
N ILE A 27 20.41 25.18 11.67
CA ILE A 27 20.22 26.43 10.93
C ILE A 27 18.87 27.00 11.33
N ASP A 28 18.80 28.32 11.47
CA ASP A 28 17.53 29.01 11.70
C ASP A 28 16.51 28.63 10.63
N TRP A 29 15.31 28.30 11.09
CA TRP A 29 14.24 27.81 10.25
C TRP A 29 13.03 28.73 10.28
N PRO A 30 12.42 29.10 9.14
CA PRO A 30 12.85 28.81 7.75
C PRO A 30 14.06 29.63 7.32
N SER A 31 14.98 29.06 6.55
CA SER A 31 16.10 29.81 5.98
C SER A 31 15.78 30.24 4.55
N GLU A 32 16.23 31.45 4.15
CA GLU A 32 16.07 31.96 2.78
C GLU A 32 16.60 30.99 1.70
N LYS A 33 17.65 30.21 2.03
CA LYS A 33 18.19 29.17 1.15
C LYS A 33 17.25 27.98 1.01
N ALA A 34 16.54 27.61 2.07
CA ALA A 34 15.57 26.50 2.02
C ALA A 34 14.34 26.88 1.18
N GLU A 35 13.92 28.14 1.21
CA GLU A 35 12.82 28.65 0.37
C GLU A 35 13.21 28.73 -1.10
N ALA A 36 14.42 29.16 -1.41
CA ALA A 36 14.89 29.36 -2.79
C ALA A 36 15.10 28.07 -3.60
N VAL A 37 15.41 26.96 -2.92
CA VAL A 37 15.73 25.67 -3.59
C VAL A 37 14.51 24.74 -3.71
N SER A 38 13.43 25.02 -3.00
CA SER A 38 12.29 24.11 -2.83
C SER A 38 10.98 24.68 -3.36
N VAL A 39 10.97 25.23 -4.57
CA VAL A 39 9.76 25.86 -5.18
C VAL A 39 8.52 24.95 -5.09
N ASP A 40 8.69 23.63 -5.25
CA ASP A 40 7.61 22.66 -5.25
C ASP A 40 7.27 22.09 -3.85
N ALA A 41 8.15 22.25 -2.84
CA ALA A 41 7.94 21.73 -1.47
C ALA A 41 7.64 22.83 -0.44
N LEU A 42 7.29 24.02 -0.90
CA LEU A 42 6.95 25.19 -0.06
C LEU A 42 5.91 24.89 1.03
N PRO A 43 4.85 24.09 0.80
CA PRO A 43 3.87 23.78 1.86
C PRO A 43 4.49 23.07 3.07
N ILE A 44 5.39 22.11 2.85
CA ILE A 44 6.07 21.37 3.94
C ILE A 44 6.99 22.33 4.72
N ILE A 45 7.69 23.20 4.03
CA ILE A 45 8.63 24.13 4.65
C ILE A 45 7.89 25.15 5.54
N LYS A 46 6.81 25.73 5.03
CA LYS A 46 6.01 26.74 5.75
C LYS A 46 5.27 26.17 6.96
N ASN A 47 4.88 24.89 6.89
CA ASN A 47 4.13 24.20 7.95
C ASN A 47 5.05 23.42 8.91
N ALA A 48 6.36 23.36 8.65
CA ALA A 48 7.29 22.64 9.51
C ALA A 48 7.37 23.30 10.90
N LYS A 49 7.24 22.46 11.92
CA LYS A 49 7.35 22.88 13.33
C LYS A 49 8.73 22.60 13.85
N CYS A 50 9.32 23.56 14.57
CA CYS A 50 10.62 23.42 15.22
C CYS A 50 10.46 23.19 16.71
N TYR A 51 11.28 22.30 17.27
CA TYR A 51 11.27 21.94 18.69
C TYR A 51 12.69 21.89 19.23
N ASP A 52 12.86 22.23 20.49
CA ASP A 52 14.14 22.15 21.17
C ASP A 52 14.50 20.71 21.59
N THR A 53 13.50 19.88 21.83
CA THR A 53 13.68 18.48 22.24
C THR A 53 12.74 17.53 21.50
N LEU A 54 13.19 16.26 21.35
CA LEU A 54 12.32 15.21 20.81
C LEU A 54 11.10 14.99 21.69
N LYS A 55 11.25 15.10 23.01
CA LYS A 55 10.16 14.97 23.96
C LYS A 55 9.02 15.97 23.68
N GLU A 56 9.36 17.21 23.39
CA GLU A 56 8.36 18.24 23.02
C GLU A 56 7.68 17.92 21.69
N ALA A 57 8.45 17.46 20.69
CA ALA A 57 7.93 17.08 19.38
C ALA A 57 6.96 15.89 19.44
N LEU A 58 7.08 15.03 20.45
CA LEU A 58 6.22 13.86 20.65
C LEU A 58 4.98 14.13 21.52
N VAL A 59 4.75 15.37 21.96
CA VAL A 59 3.54 15.72 22.74
C VAL A 59 2.30 15.49 21.87
N GLY A 60 1.33 14.72 22.39
CA GLY A 60 0.09 14.37 21.68
C GLY A 60 0.22 13.25 20.66
N VAL A 61 1.37 12.59 20.59
CA VAL A 61 1.62 11.39 19.77
C VAL A 61 1.36 10.13 20.61
N GLN A 62 0.58 9.19 20.07
CA GLN A 62 0.28 7.91 20.72
C GLN A 62 1.30 6.83 20.36
N TYR A 63 1.77 6.82 19.12
CA TYR A 63 2.73 5.84 18.63
C TYR A 63 3.90 6.53 17.94
N SER A 64 5.12 6.16 18.31
CA SER A 64 6.33 6.73 17.74
C SER A 64 7.32 5.65 17.35
N TYR A 65 7.89 5.79 16.13
CA TYR A 65 8.75 4.80 15.51
C TYR A 65 10.07 5.44 15.09
N ALA A 66 11.20 4.87 15.54
CA ALA A 66 12.54 5.40 15.25
C ALA A 66 13.27 4.56 14.21
N PHE A 67 13.61 5.14 13.07
CA PHE A 67 14.42 4.48 12.07
C PHE A 67 15.90 4.49 12.46
N THR A 68 16.49 3.31 12.57
CA THR A 68 17.90 3.13 12.92
C THR A 68 18.50 1.92 12.19
N ALA A 69 19.73 2.09 11.67
CA ALA A 69 20.49 0.98 11.09
C ALA A 69 21.38 0.26 12.16
N ARG A 70 21.45 0.79 13.38
CA ARG A 70 22.28 0.22 14.43
C ARG A 70 21.42 -0.64 15.34
N SER A 71 21.75 -1.94 15.42
CA SER A 71 21.31 -2.77 16.54
C SER A 71 21.92 -2.21 17.83
N ARG A 72 21.12 -2.00 18.85
CA ARG A 72 21.56 -1.45 20.13
C ARG A 72 21.21 -2.43 21.24
N GLU A 73 22.05 -2.50 22.25
CA GLU A 73 21.82 -3.28 23.47
C GLU A 73 20.73 -2.64 24.36
N MET A 74 19.64 -2.21 23.75
CA MET A 74 18.46 -1.69 24.44
C MET A 74 17.31 -2.66 24.24
N ASP A 75 16.58 -2.92 25.31
CA ASP A 75 15.41 -3.81 25.33
C ASP A 75 14.19 -3.13 24.64
N LYS A 76 14.40 -2.68 23.39
CA LYS A 76 13.38 -2.08 22.53
C LYS A 76 12.96 -3.07 21.47
N LYS A 77 11.65 -3.14 21.24
CA LYS A 77 11.11 -3.95 20.15
C LYS A 77 11.57 -3.37 18.81
N GLU A 78 12.17 -4.22 18.03
CA GLU A 78 12.61 -3.91 16.66
C GLU A 78 11.65 -4.54 15.66
N ILE A 79 11.22 -3.74 14.70
CA ILE A 79 10.29 -4.14 13.64
C ILE A 79 10.84 -3.71 12.28
N THR A 80 10.33 -4.32 11.21
CA THR A 80 10.73 -3.98 9.85
C THR A 80 9.97 -2.78 9.30
N ASN A 81 10.47 -2.22 8.18
CA ASN A 81 9.76 -1.15 7.46
C ASN A 81 8.36 -1.59 7.00
N GLU A 82 8.19 -2.85 6.59
CA GLU A 82 6.91 -3.41 6.16
C GLU A 82 5.91 -3.55 7.31
N GLU A 83 6.41 -3.88 8.50
CA GLU A 83 5.58 -3.98 9.71
C GLU A 83 5.13 -2.62 10.20
N VAL A 84 6.03 -1.62 10.21
CA VAL A 84 5.68 -0.27 10.69
C VAL A 84 4.63 0.39 9.79
N VAL A 85 4.72 0.27 8.46
CA VAL A 85 3.72 0.89 7.56
C VAL A 85 2.33 0.28 7.77
N LYS A 86 2.23 -1.03 8.03
CA LYS A 86 0.96 -1.68 8.39
C LYS A 86 0.39 -1.14 9.70
N LYS A 87 1.25 -0.97 10.72
CA LYS A 87 0.84 -0.40 12.01
C LYS A 87 0.37 1.05 11.87
N ILE A 88 1.06 1.86 11.05
CA ILE A 88 0.69 3.25 10.81
C ILE A 88 -0.71 3.33 10.19
N VAL A 89 -0.98 2.58 9.12
CA VAL A 89 -2.29 2.56 8.46
C VAL A 89 -3.39 2.11 9.44
N LEU A 90 -3.14 1.09 10.25
CA LEU A 90 -4.10 0.65 11.28
C LEU A 90 -4.37 1.72 12.33
N ASN A 91 -3.34 2.44 12.79
CA ASN A 91 -3.46 3.49 13.79
C ASN A 91 -4.14 4.74 13.24
N GLU A 92 -3.87 5.12 11.97
CA GLU A 92 -4.58 6.20 11.28
C GLU A 92 -6.08 5.92 11.20
N ASN A 93 -6.48 4.69 10.89
CA ASN A 93 -7.88 4.27 10.87
C ASN A 93 -8.57 4.37 12.25
N GLN A 94 -7.78 4.42 13.34
CA GLN A 94 -8.25 4.61 14.72
C GLN A 94 -8.15 6.08 15.18
N ASN A 95 -7.86 7.02 14.28
CA ASN A 95 -7.62 8.44 14.58
C ASN A 95 -6.49 8.67 15.60
N SER A 96 -5.47 7.82 15.63
CA SER A 96 -4.30 7.98 16.50
C SER A 96 -3.20 8.79 15.80
N ASN A 97 -2.58 9.72 16.54
CA ASN A 97 -1.43 10.45 16.03
C ASN A 97 -0.17 9.57 16.07
N VAL A 98 0.48 9.45 14.93
CA VAL A 98 1.70 8.67 14.76
C VAL A 98 2.86 9.57 14.37
N ALA A 99 4.03 9.35 14.95
CA ALA A 99 5.28 9.99 14.57
C ALA A 99 6.32 9.00 14.10
N VAL A 100 7.02 9.34 13.03
CA VAL A 100 8.17 8.60 12.54
C VAL A 100 9.41 9.47 12.69
N VAL A 101 10.41 8.95 13.36
CA VAL A 101 11.61 9.68 13.79
C VAL A 101 12.82 9.18 13.02
N PHE A 102 13.50 10.10 12.35
CA PHE A 102 14.78 9.84 11.68
C PHE A 102 15.89 10.63 12.35
N GLY A 103 17.04 10.02 12.51
CA GLY A 103 18.23 10.69 13.06
C GLY A 103 18.94 11.58 12.06
N GLY A 104 19.82 12.44 12.54
CA GLY A 104 20.68 13.25 11.69
C GLY A 104 21.66 12.39 10.89
N GLU A 105 22.12 12.89 9.72
CA GLU A 105 22.99 12.17 8.78
C GLU A 105 24.31 11.68 9.40
N GLN A 106 24.90 12.47 10.28
CA GLN A 106 26.24 12.18 10.84
C GLN A 106 26.20 11.25 12.06
N SER A 107 25.25 11.48 12.98
CA SER A 107 25.23 10.82 14.28
C SER A 107 24.08 9.83 14.46
N GLY A 108 23.06 9.91 13.59
CA GLY A 108 21.83 9.15 13.79
C GLY A 108 21.04 9.64 15.01
N LEU A 109 20.28 8.76 15.62
CA LEU A 109 19.57 8.97 16.89
C LEU A 109 20.48 8.59 18.08
N THR A 110 20.37 9.33 19.17
CA THR A 110 21.05 8.99 20.45
C THR A 110 20.27 7.89 21.18
N ASN A 111 20.89 7.30 22.23
CA ASN A 111 20.15 6.35 23.09
C ASN A 111 18.99 7.04 23.81
N ASP A 112 19.17 8.29 24.21
CA ASP A 112 18.11 9.09 24.83
C ASP A 112 16.94 9.29 23.86
N ASP A 113 17.19 9.65 22.59
CA ASP A 113 16.16 9.78 21.57
C ASP A 113 15.39 8.46 21.39
N ILE A 114 16.10 7.31 21.32
CA ILE A 114 15.51 5.98 21.19
C ILE A 114 14.71 5.60 22.45
N SER A 115 15.11 6.01 23.62
CA SER A 115 14.37 5.74 24.85
C SER A 115 12.96 6.34 24.85
N LEU A 116 12.76 7.45 24.14
CA LEU A 116 11.51 8.21 24.06
C LEU A 116 10.48 7.64 23.04
N VAL A 117 10.89 6.77 22.12
CA VAL A 117 9.99 6.22 21.09
C VAL A 117 9.42 4.88 21.48
N SER A 118 8.32 4.47 20.84
CA SER A 118 7.64 3.21 21.14
C SER A 118 8.42 2.00 20.65
N GLU A 119 8.88 2.00 19.40
CA GLU A 119 9.57 0.88 18.75
C GLU A 119 10.68 1.39 17.82
N CYS A 120 11.69 0.57 17.60
CA CYS A 120 12.72 0.79 16.59
C CYS A 120 12.33 0.15 15.26
N VAL A 121 12.73 0.77 14.16
CA VAL A 121 12.45 0.28 12.82
C VAL A 121 13.75 0.12 12.06
N SER A 122 13.95 -1.04 11.46
CA SER A 122 15.04 -1.31 10.53
C SER A 122 14.53 -1.43 9.09
N ILE A 123 15.28 -0.85 8.15
CA ILE A 123 15.11 -1.12 6.73
C ILE A 123 16.02 -2.29 6.40
N GLN A 124 15.45 -3.34 5.81
CA GLN A 124 16.23 -4.50 5.39
C GLN A 124 17.21 -4.10 4.28
N THR A 125 18.48 -4.31 4.53
CA THR A 125 19.58 -4.03 3.63
C THR A 125 20.59 -5.19 3.69
N ASP A 126 21.60 -5.17 2.83
CA ASP A 126 22.69 -6.13 2.93
C ASP A 126 23.44 -5.97 4.26
N ASN A 127 23.75 -7.09 4.91
CA ASN A 127 24.43 -7.10 6.22
C ASN A 127 25.81 -6.43 6.22
N LEU A 128 26.50 -6.39 5.07
CA LEU A 128 27.79 -5.75 4.92
C LEU A 128 27.66 -4.22 4.79
N PHE A 129 26.49 -3.71 4.37
CA PHE A 129 26.24 -2.29 4.16
C PHE A 129 24.82 -1.90 4.63
N SER A 130 24.62 -1.88 5.94
CA SER A 130 23.30 -1.67 6.52
C SER A 130 22.88 -0.20 6.62
N SER A 131 23.81 0.76 6.53
CA SER A 131 23.52 2.18 6.71
C SER A 131 23.09 2.85 5.41
N LEU A 132 21.84 3.29 5.34
CA LEU A 132 21.33 4.12 4.23
C LEU A 132 21.56 5.61 4.52
N ASN A 133 21.79 6.39 3.46
CA ASN A 133 21.68 7.84 3.53
C ASN A 133 20.26 8.23 4.01
N LEU A 134 20.16 9.29 4.81
CA LEU A 134 18.90 9.74 5.40
C LEU A 134 17.81 9.94 4.35
N SER A 135 18.11 10.59 3.23
CA SER A 135 17.11 10.84 2.18
C SER A 135 16.61 9.54 1.55
N HIS A 136 17.48 8.54 1.39
CA HIS A 136 17.08 7.22 0.88
C HIS A 136 16.19 6.48 1.89
N ALA A 137 16.52 6.51 3.18
CA ALA A 137 15.70 5.89 4.22
C ALA A 137 14.30 6.53 4.27
N VAL A 138 14.21 7.86 4.20
CA VAL A 138 12.95 8.59 4.11
C VAL A 138 12.16 8.19 2.86
N THR A 139 12.81 8.09 1.69
CA THR A 139 12.16 7.69 0.44
C THR A 139 11.58 6.29 0.53
N VAL A 140 12.34 5.32 1.02
CA VAL A 140 11.88 3.92 1.19
C VAL A 140 10.65 3.87 2.07
N PHE A 141 10.69 4.52 3.24
CA PHE A 141 9.55 4.58 4.14
C PHE A 141 8.32 5.23 3.49
N CYS A 142 8.48 6.43 2.92
CA CYS A 142 7.39 7.18 2.30
C CYS A 142 6.75 6.40 1.15
N HIS A 143 7.57 5.76 0.29
CA HIS A 143 7.08 4.92 -0.80
C HIS A 143 6.31 3.71 -0.28
N SER A 144 6.83 2.99 0.72
CA SER A 144 6.16 1.82 1.29
C SER A 144 4.81 2.16 1.89
N LEU A 145 4.73 3.29 2.63
CA LEU A 145 3.47 3.77 3.21
C LEU A 145 2.47 4.14 2.11
N PHE A 146 2.88 4.92 1.12
CA PHE A 146 2.05 5.34 -0.01
C PHE A 146 1.54 4.14 -0.82
N ALA A 147 2.40 3.16 -1.09
CA ALA A 147 2.04 1.94 -1.82
C ALA A 147 0.96 1.13 -1.07
N LEU A 148 1.11 0.98 0.25
CA LEU A 148 0.14 0.26 1.07
C LEU A 148 -1.20 1.00 1.14
N GLN A 149 -1.21 2.31 1.40
CA GLN A 149 -2.43 3.12 1.44
C GLN A 149 -3.19 3.07 0.10
N ASN A 150 -2.48 3.13 -1.03
CA ASN A 150 -3.10 3.03 -2.35
C ASN A 150 -3.59 1.63 -2.67
N SER A 151 -2.92 0.58 -2.22
CA SER A 151 -3.39 -0.79 -2.39
C SER A 151 -4.70 -1.05 -1.63
N GLU A 152 -4.83 -0.51 -0.43
CA GLU A 152 -6.06 -0.59 0.36
C GLU A 152 -7.20 0.20 -0.28
N ARG A 153 -6.95 1.45 -0.72
CA ARG A 153 -7.93 2.26 -1.46
C ARG A 153 -8.39 1.58 -2.76
N ASN A 154 -7.47 1.01 -3.53
CA ASN A 154 -7.80 0.30 -4.75
C ASN A 154 -8.59 -0.98 -4.47
N ASN A 155 -8.32 -1.67 -3.36
CA ASN A 155 -9.10 -2.83 -2.93
C ASN A 155 -10.51 -2.44 -2.47
N GLU A 156 -10.68 -1.29 -1.83
CA GLU A 156 -12.00 -0.75 -1.48
C GLU A 156 -12.80 -0.32 -2.72
N ILE A 157 -12.16 0.34 -3.69
CA ILE A 157 -12.78 0.72 -4.96
C ILE A 157 -13.16 -0.53 -5.75
N ARG A 158 -12.28 -1.53 -5.85
CA ARG A 158 -12.59 -2.81 -6.48
C ARG A 158 -13.70 -3.57 -5.76
N LYS A 159 -13.78 -3.53 -4.43
CA LYS A 159 -14.91 -4.07 -3.66
C LYS A 159 -16.22 -3.33 -3.92
N GLY A 160 -16.17 -2.04 -4.26
CA GLY A 160 -17.35 -1.25 -4.64
C GLY A 160 -17.81 -1.48 -6.09
N GLU A 161 -16.90 -1.71 -7.03
CA GLU A 161 -17.19 -1.87 -8.47
C GLU A 161 -17.30 -3.34 -8.91
N THR A 162 -16.65 -4.27 -8.21
CA THR A 162 -16.59 -5.68 -8.57
C THR A 162 -16.93 -6.52 -7.35
N ARG A 163 -18.18 -6.62 -7.02
CA ARG A 163 -18.62 -7.66 -6.07
C ARG A 163 -18.23 -9.01 -6.69
N ALA A 164 -17.38 -9.78 -5.98
CA ALA A 164 -17.11 -11.16 -6.36
C ALA A 164 -18.46 -11.85 -6.58
N VAL A 165 -18.60 -12.53 -7.70
CA VAL A 165 -19.85 -13.23 -8.05
C VAL A 165 -20.24 -14.18 -6.90
N ASP A 166 -21.48 -14.09 -6.45
CA ASP A 166 -22.05 -15.07 -5.56
C ASP A 166 -21.97 -16.46 -6.24
N HIS A 167 -21.49 -17.44 -5.51
CA HIS A 167 -21.39 -18.82 -6.00
C HIS A 167 -22.69 -19.32 -6.64
N SER A 168 -23.85 -18.93 -6.12
CA SER A 168 -25.14 -19.29 -6.71
C SER A 168 -25.32 -18.77 -8.14
N LYS A 169 -24.94 -17.51 -8.42
CA LYS A 169 -25.01 -16.91 -9.76
C LYS A 169 -24.03 -17.54 -10.74
N LEU A 170 -22.85 -17.89 -10.25
CA LEU A 170 -21.84 -18.59 -11.03
C LEU A 170 -22.30 -20.02 -11.38
N HIS A 171 -22.90 -20.74 -10.42
CA HIS A 171 -23.50 -22.06 -10.67
C HIS A 171 -24.63 -22.00 -11.70
N HIS A 172 -25.54 -21.05 -11.60
CA HIS A 172 -26.60 -20.86 -12.62
C HIS A 172 -26.03 -20.54 -14.01
N PHE A 173 -24.90 -19.85 -14.10
CA PHE A 173 -24.21 -19.65 -15.37
C PHE A 173 -23.64 -20.96 -15.91
N PHE A 174 -22.99 -21.77 -15.06
CA PHE A 174 -22.48 -23.08 -15.44
C PHE A 174 -23.58 -24.01 -15.91
N ASP A 175 -24.68 -24.12 -15.17
CA ASP A 175 -25.80 -24.98 -15.54
C ASP A 175 -26.34 -24.62 -16.93
N HIS A 176 -26.47 -23.32 -17.22
CA HIS A 176 -26.94 -22.86 -18.54
C HIS A 176 -25.91 -23.18 -19.63
N LEU A 177 -24.62 -22.86 -19.41
CA LEU A 177 -23.56 -23.10 -20.38
C LEU A 177 -23.37 -24.59 -20.66
N GLU A 178 -23.34 -25.41 -19.63
CA GLU A 178 -23.15 -26.86 -19.73
C GLU A 178 -24.33 -27.54 -20.48
N HIS A 179 -25.55 -27.11 -20.19
CA HIS A 179 -26.74 -27.59 -20.90
C HIS A 179 -26.65 -27.24 -22.39
N GLU A 180 -26.34 -25.99 -22.74
CA GLU A 180 -26.28 -25.56 -24.14
C GLU A 180 -25.15 -26.23 -24.93
N LEU A 181 -24.04 -26.53 -24.26
CA LEU A 181 -22.94 -27.29 -24.85
C LEU A 181 -23.27 -28.77 -25.04
N ASP A 182 -24.00 -29.37 -24.09
CA ASP A 182 -24.41 -30.79 -24.12
C ASP A 182 -25.37 -31.03 -25.29
N VAL A 183 -26.41 -30.22 -25.41
CA VAL A 183 -27.39 -30.30 -26.52
C VAL A 183 -26.73 -30.17 -27.91
N ARG A 184 -25.57 -29.50 -28.00
CA ARG A 184 -24.84 -29.32 -29.26
C ARG A 184 -23.70 -30.34 -29.47
N GLY A 185 -23.59 -31.34 -28.63
CA GLY A 185 -22.62 -32.44 -28.77
C GLY A 185 -21.16 -32.03 -28.45
N PHE A 186 -20.97 -30.94 -27.69
CA PHE A 186 -19.62 -30.49 -27.35
C PHE A 186 -18.84 -31.50 -26.50
N PHE A 187 -19.53 -32.31 -25.71
CA PHE A 187 -18.92 -33.28 -24.78
C PHE A 187 -18.73 -34.67 -25.38
N GLU A 188 -18.48 -34.77 -26.66
CA GLU A 188 -18.13 -36.05 -27.31
C GLU A 188 -16.61 -36.26 -27.35
N PRO A 189 -16.09 -37.49 -27.07
CA PRO A 189 -16.85 -38.66 -26.61
C PRO A 189 -17.29 -38.54 -25.15
N ILE A 190 -18.42 -39.17 -24.81
CA ILE A 190 -19.12 -38.97 -23.52
C ILE A 190 -18.25 -39.30 -22.28
N GLU A 191 -17.31 -40.25 -22.43
CA GLU A 191 -16.38 -40.64 -21.35
C GLU A 191 -15.48 -39.48 -20.90
N LYS A 192 -15.22 -38.47 -21.76
CA LYS A 192 -14.40 -37.32 -21.47
C LYS A 192 -15.22 -36.16 -20.83
N LYS A 193 -16.55 -36.22 -20.85
CA LYS A 193 -17.43 -35.16 -20.33
C LYS A 193 -17.03 -34.72 -18.93
N PRO A 194 -16.81 -35.60 -17.91
CA PRO A 194 -16.46 -35.15 -16.57
C PRO A 194 -15.19 -34.30 -16.52
N SER A 195 -14.15 -34.70 -17.26
CA SER A 195 -12.88 -33.96 -17.31
C SER A 195 -12.98 -32.64 -18.07
N MET A 196 -13.84 -32.57 -19.10
CA MET A 196 -14.09 -31.35 -19.87
C MET A 196 -14.86 -30.33 -19.04
N LEU A 197 -15.85 -30.75 -18.27
CA LEU A 197 -16.60 -29.89 -17.34
C LEU A 197 -15.68 -29.25 -16.30
N ILE A 198 -14.79 -30.04 -15.68
CA ILE A 198 -13.81 -29.51 -14.71
C ILE A 198 -12.92 -28.45 -15.36
N LYS A 199 -12.39 -28.72 -16.56
CA LYS A 199 -11.54 -27.77 -17.28
C LYS A 199 -12.28 -26.48 -17.62
N LEU A 200 -13.53 -26.60 -18.08
CA LEU A 200 -14.38 -25.46 -18.44
C LEU A 200 -14.65 -24.56 -17.21
N ARG A 201 -15.09 -25.15 -16.09
CA ARG A 201 -15.30 -24.43 -14.84
C ARG A 201 -14.04 -23.73 -14.34
N ASN A 202 -12.89 -24.39 -14.43
CA ASN A 202 -11.60 -23.82 -14.03
C ASN A 202 -11.19 -22.58 -14.85
N ILE A 203 -11.58 -22.49 -16.14
CA ILE A 203 -11.35 -21.30 -16.96
C ILE A 203 -12.06 -20.10 -16.35
N PHE A 204 -13.34 -20.24 -16.02
CA PHE A 204 -14.14 -19.14 -15.47
C PHE A 204 -13.77 -18.80 -14.02
N HIS A 205 -13.39 -19.79 -13.21
CA HIS A 205 -12.88 -19.55 -11.87
C HIS A 205 -11.59 -18.73 -11.88
N ARG A 206 -10.68 -18.99 -12.82
CA ARG A 206 -9.43 -18.20 -12.95
C ARG A 206 -9.66 -16.79 -13.45
N ALA A 207 -10.74 -16.54 -14.16
CA ALA A 207 -11.07 -15.22 -14.70
C ALA A 207 -11.62 -14.27 -13.62
N GLU A 208 -11.94 -14.76 -12.40
CA GLU A 208 -12.43 -13.96 -11.26
C GLU A 208 -13.56 -12.99 -11.66
N LEU A 209 -14.53 -13.49 -12.44
CA LEU A 209 -15.57 -12.68 -13.07
C LEU A 209 -16.46 -11.95 -12.06
N SER A 210 -16.80 -10.72 -12.38
CA SER A 210 -17.79 -9.93 -11.66
C SER A 210 -19.23 -10.34 -12.01
N GLU A 211 -20.19 -9.91 -11.19
CA GLU A 211 -21.61 -10.12 -11.48
C GLU A 211 -22.04 -9.54 -12.84
N ARG A 212 -21.47 -8.38 -13.24
CA ARG A 212 -21.75 -7.74 -14.54
C ARG A 212 -21.22 -8.55 -15.70
N GLU A 213 -20.02 -9.10 -15.55
CA GLU A 213 -19.40 -9.95 -16.58
C GLU A 213 -20.16 -11.26 -16.76
N ILE A 214 -20.56 -11.90 -15.67
CA ILE A 214 -21.44 -13.10 -15.74
C ILE A 214 -22.77 -12.77 -16.41
N ALA A 215 -23.40 -11.64 -16.10
CA ALA A 215 -24.62 -11.21 -16.76
C ALA A 215 -24.41 -10.99 -18.28
N SER A 216 -23.28 -10.39 -18.66
CA SER A 216 -22.93 -10.19 -20.06
C SER A 216 -22.69 -11.52 -20.78
N LEU A 217 -21.95 -12.46 -20.17
CA LEU A 217 -21.72 -13.81 -20.73
C LEU A 217 -23.01 -14.58 -20.90
N ARG A 218 -23.93 -14.50 -19.93
CA ARG A 218 -25.28 -15.11 -20.07
C ARG A 218 -26.07 -14.48 -21.21
N GLY A 219 -25.97 -13.17 -21.40
CA GLY A 219 -26.58 -12.47 -22.53
C GLY A 219 -26.05 -12.98 -23.87
N VAL A 220 -24.73 -13.11 -24.00
CA VAL A 220 -24.06 -13.67 -25.18
C VAL A 220 -24.55 -15.11 -25.44
N LEU A 221 -24.53 -15.98 -24.40
CA LEU A 221 -24.97 -17.35 -24.53
C LEU A 221 -26.42 -17.43 -24.98
N THR A 222 -27.33 -16.66 -24.39
CA THR A 222 -28.75 -16.59 -24.78
C THR A 222 -28.90 -16.09 -26.21
N SER A 223 -28.14 -15.10 -26.66
CA SER A 223 -28.20 -14.58 -28.03
C SER A 223 -27.79 -15.63 -29.04
N LEU A 224 -26.70 -16.34 -28.79
CA LEU A 224 -26.19 -17.41 -29.66
C LEU A 224 -27.17 -18.62 -29.76
N THR A 225 -27.84 -18.95 -28.67
CA THR A 225 -28.74 -20.11 -28.62
C THR A 225 -30.12 -19.79 -29.21
N LYS A 226 -30.64 -18.58 -29.02
CA LYS A 226 -31.94 -18.16 -29.59
C LYS A 226 -31.91 -17.84 -31.08
N TYR A 227 -30.74 -17.58 -31.64
CA TYR A 227 -30.61 -17.21 -33.06
C TYR A 227 -31.01 -18.36 -34.02
N LYS A 228 -30.88 -19.62 -33.59
CA LYS A 228 -31.29 -20.78 -34.40
C LYS A 228 -32.80 -20.93 -34.55
N GLU A 229 -33.59 -20.52 -33.54
CA GLU A 229 -35.05 -20.63 -33.61
C GLU A 229 -35.71 -19.67 -34.63
N LYS A 230 -35.02 -18.63 -35.07
CA LYS A 230 -35.55 -17.67 -36.05
C LYS A 230 -35.28 -18.04 -37.51
N GLN A 231 -34.39 -19.01 -37.79
CA GLN A 231 -34.09 -19.44 -39.17
C GLN A 231 -34.91 -20.66 -39.62
N GLU A 232 -35.63 -21.33 -38.70
CA GLU A 232 -36.49 -22.47 -39.03
C GLU A 232 -37.99 -22.12 -39.10
N LYS A 233 -38.31 -20.80 -39.19
CA LYS A 233 -39.68 -20.29 -39.45
C LYS A 233 -39.66 -19.47 -40.73
#